data_0d615af81e05a52ec11f84012ac30945
#
_entry.id   0d615af81e05a52ec11f84012ac30945
#
_cell.length_a   1.000
_cell.length_b   1.000
_cell.length_c   1.000
_cell.angle_alpha   90.00
_cell.angle_beta   90.00
_cell.angle_gamma   90.00
#
_symmetry.space_group_name_H-M   'P 1'
#
loop_
_entity.id
_entity.type
_entity.pdbx_description
1 polymer ?
#
loop_
_entity_poly.entity_id
_entity_poly.type
_entity_poly.pdbx_seq_one_letter_code
_entity_poly.pdbx_strand_id
1 'polypeptide(L)'
;MVEKSFAYRGSCENFTLPATGYYRLEVWGAQGGDVEMCTGWGYYPGCGKGRGGYGGYAKGVFHFNAGETLTICVGQQGIGNVGAIGSGRLNNRAFNGGSKAGGGGATDIRYRGSGLGNRIIVAGAGGGGASPELCGYLSSRGGHGGNASGEGGTVTAGCTGGCVGWCYDWKIGSGGTQSSGYSLGQGEDGVTNDSNGQPGGGGGGGYYGGRKGAGGGGCSSFISGYSAGGCSTAQGKASISSSWTRGARSGNGQAKIKFCGSGAC
;
A
#
# COMPACT_ATOMS: atom_id res chain seq x y z
N MET A 1 11.86 -29.34 3.11
CA MET A 1 10.66 -28.47 3.11
C MET A 1 10.98 -27.28 2.21
N VAL A 2 10.25 -27.09 1.10
CA VAL A 2 10.57 -26.02 0.14
C VAL A 2 9.89 -24.74 0.60
N GLU A 3 10.69 -23.75 1.01
CA GLU A 3 10.24 -22.38 1.24
C GLU A 3 10.98 -21.46 0.27
N LYS A 4 10.25 -20.59 -0.43
CA LYS A 4 10.82 -19.60 -1.35
C LYS A 4 10.32 -18.20 -1.00
N SER A 5 11.24 -17.26 -0.91
CA SER A 5 10.97 -15.85 -0.67
C SER A 5 11.19 -15.05 -1.95
N PHE A 6 10.37 -14.01 -2.14
CA PHE A 6 10.40 -13.10 -3.26
C PHE A 6 10.51 -11.67 -2.74
N ALA A 7 11.50 -10.94 -3.25
CA ALA A 7 11.71 -9.53 -2.97
C ALA A 7 11.29 -8.68 -4.18
N TYR A 8 11.15 -7.38 -3.98
CA TYR A 8 10.88 -6.43 -5.06
C TYR A 8 12.00 -6.43 -6.11
N ARG A 9 11.63 -6.51 -7.40
CA ARG A 9 12.54 -6.51 -8.55
C ARG A 9 12.08 -5.62 -9.71
N GLY A 10 11.01 -4.87 -9.54
CA GLY A 10 10.44 -4.01 -10.60
C GLY A 10 9.58 -4.75 -11.63
N SER A 11 9.39 -6.04 -11.48
CA SER A 11 8.55 -6.89 -12.34
C SER A 11 7.92 -8.02 -11.54
N CYS A 12 6.87 -8.64 -12.09
CA CYS A 12 6.32 -9.88 -11.56
C CYS A 12 7.19 -11.07 -11.98
N GLU A 13 7.23 -12.09 -11.12
CA GLU A 13 7.95 -13.35 -11.35
C GLU A 13 6.97 -14.51 -11.41
N ASN A 14 7.25 -15.51 -12.24
CA ASN A 14 6.50 -16.76 -12.28
C ASN A 14 7.19 -17.83 -11.42
N PHE A 15 6.39 -18.61 -10.71
CA PHE A 15 6.85 -19.74 -9.93
C PHE A 15 5.99 -20.97 -10.20
N THR A 16 6.59 -21.99 -10.77
CA THR A 16 5.96 -23.29 -11.00
C THR A 16 6.07 -24.15 -9.75
N LEU A 17 4.96 -24.66 -9.28
CA LEU A 17 4.87 -25.44 -8.05
C LEU A 17 5.39 -26.88 -8.29
N PRO A 18 6.38 -27.34 -7.50
CA PRO A 18 7.06 -28.61 -7.77
C PRO A 18 6.27 -29.87 -7.35
N ALA A 19 5.27 -29.73 -6.49
CA ALA A 19 4.53 -30.86 -5.93
C ALA A 19 3.06 -30.55 -5.75
N THR A 20 2.22 -31.59 -5.76
CA THR A 20 0.81 -31.49 -5.38
C THR A 20 0.67 -31.47 -3.87
N GLY A 21 -0.12 -30.53 -3.33
CA GLY A 21 -0.38 -30.44 -1.90
C GLY A 21 -0.74 -29.02 -1.45
N TYR A 22 -0.66 -28.81 -0.15
CA TYR A 22 -0.96 -27.52 0.46
C TYR A 22 0.26 -26.61 0.46
N TYR A 23 0.01 -25.33 0.16
CA TYR A 23 0.99 -24.26 0.16
C TYR A 23 0.51 -23.10 1.01
N ARG A 24 1.35 -22.65 1.93
CA ARG A 24 1.15 -21.40 2.65
C ARG A 24 1.71 -20.26 1.82
N LEU A 25 0.85 -19.31 1.47
CA LEU A 25 1.20 -18.07 0.80
C LEU A 25 1.17 -16.94 1.82
N GLU A 26 2.24 -16.19 1.89
CA GLU A 26 2.37 -15.02 2.75
C GLU A 26 2.81 -13.83 1.92
N VAL A 27 2.12 -12.71 2.05
CA VAL A 27 2.42 -11.48 1.31
C VAL A 27 2.42 -10.27 2.25
N TRP A 28 3.35 -9.36 2.02
CA TRP A 28 3.48 -8.08 2.72
C TRP A 28 3.44 -6.96 1.70
N GLY A 29 2.52 -6.01 1.84
CA GLY A 29 2.48 -4.80 1.03
C GLY A 29 3.65 -3.87 1.35
N ALA A 30 3.93 -2.94 0.46
CA ALA A 30 5.00 -1.98 0.66
C ALA A 30 4.56 -0.80 1.54
N GLN A 31 5.51 -0.15 2.17
CA GLN A 31 5.31 1.13 2.86
C GLN A 31 5.04 2.24 1.85
N GLY A 32 4.25 3.24 2.23
CA GLY A 32 4.18 4.52 1.52
C GLY A 32 5.49 5.33 1.67
N GLY A 33 5.67 6.30 0.81
CA GLY A 33 6.84 7.18 0.82
C GLY A 33 6.76 8.23 1.93
N ASP A 34 7.88 8.48 2.58
CA ASP A 34 8.08 9.60 3.48
C ASP A 34 8.33 10.88 2.68
N VAL A 35 7.89 12.03 3.21
CA VAL A 35 8.15 13.36 2.63
C VAL A 35 8.79 14.23 3.71
N GLU A 36 9.87 14.89 3.36
CA GLU A 36 10.47 15.93 4.20
C GLU A 36 10.73 17.16 3.33
N MET A 37 10.10 18.27 3.67
CA MET A 37 10.25 19.54 2.96
C MET A 37 10.61 20.64 3.95
N CYS A 38 11.64 21.40 3.59
CA CYS A 38 12.10 22.55 4.36
C CYS A 38 11.82 23.82 3.55
N THR A 39 11.14 24.78 4.14
CA THR A 39 10.95 26.11 3.54
C THR A 39 12.07 27.05 4.03
N GLY A 40 12.84 27.59 3.09
CA GLY A 40 13.82 28.65 3.36
C GLY A 40 13.23 30.08 3.21
N TRP A 41 11.94 30.19 2.91
CA TRP A 41 11.28 31.46 2.58
C TRP A 41 10.11 31.70 3.53
N GLY A 42 10.12 32.82 4.21
CA GLY A 42 9.00 33.28 5.03
C GLY A 42 9.35 33.52 6.48
N TYR A 43 8.39 34.02 7.24
CA TYR A 43 8.53 34.40 8.67
C TYR A 43 8.84 33.22 9.61
N TYR A 44 8.73 31.98 9.13
CA TYR A 44 9.01 30.77 9.92
C TYR A 44 9.75 29.75 9.06
N PRO A 45 11.11 29.76 9.05
CA PRO A 45 11.87 28.68 8.44
C PRO A 45 11.66 27.40 9.26
N GLY A 46 11.14 26.37 8.63
CA GLY A 46 10.86 25.08 9.28
C GLY A 46 10.81 23.94 8.29
N CYS A 47 11.03 22.71 8.78
CA CYS A 47 10.90 21.50 7.98
C CYS A 47 9.65 20.74 8.41
N GLY A 48 8.70 20.52 7.48
CA GLY A 48 7.57 19.63 7.66
C GLY A 48 7.93 18.18 7.30
N LYS A 49 7.47 17.21 8.10
CA LYS A 49 7.70 15.78 7.86
C LYS A 49 6.39 15.04 7.70
N GLY A 50 6.23 14.36 6.55
CA GLY A 50 5.16 13.40 6.32
C GLY A 50 5.71 11.98 6.33
N ARG A 51 5.09 11.10 7.09
CA ARG A 51 5.46 9.68 7.15
C ARG A 51 4.54 8.84 6.30
N GLY A 52 5.07 7.97 5.46
CA GLY A 52 4.29 6.95 4.78
C GLY A 52 3.72 5.91 5.74
N GLY A 53 2.51 5.42 5.47
CA GLY A 53 1.92 4.31 6.20
C GLY A 53 2.65 3.00 5.90
N TYR A 54 2.65 2.07 6.84
CA TYR A 54 3.25 0.75 6.64
C TYR A 54 2.33 -0.15 5.79
N GLY A 55 2.92 -1.09 5.06
CA GLY A 55 2.19 -2.11 4.33
C GLY A 55 1.55 -3.15 5.25
N GLY A 56 0.44 -3.75 4.79
CA GLY A 56 -0.24 -4.83 5.49
C GLY A 56 0.41 -6.19 5.25
N TYR A 57 -0.08 -7.19 5.96
CA TYR A 57 0.26 -8.60 5.80
C TYR A 57 -0.99 -9.42 5.54
N ALA A 58 -0.90 -10.40 4.66
CA ALA A 58 -1.93 -11.40 4.44
C ALA A 58 -1.29 -12.79 4.31
N LYS A 59 -1.95 -13.80 4.91
CA LYS A 59 -1.55 -15.20 4.87
C LYS A 59 -2.75 -16.06 4.52
N GLY A 60 -2.55 -17.02 3.60
CA GLY A 60 -3.56 -18.01 3.25
C GLY A 60 -2.92 -19.36 2.96
N VAL A 61 -3.68 -20.44 3.15
CA VAL A 61 -3.26 -21.81 2.79
C VAL A 61 -4.15 -22.30 1.66
N PHE A 62 -3.53 -22.73 0.58
CA PHE A 62 -4.21 -23.13 -0.66
C PHE A 62 -3.71 -24.51 -1.11
N HIS A 63 -4.59 -25.31 -1.73
CA HIS A 63 -4.19 -26.56 -2.36
C HIS A 63 -3.90 -26.33 -3.84
N PHE A 64 -2.74 -26.82 -4.31
CA PHE A 64 -2.34 -26.77 -5.71
C PHE A 64 -1.86 -28.13 -6.20
N ASN A 65 -1.86 -28.32 -7.52
CA ASN A 65 -1.27 -29.46 -8.19
C ASN A 65 0.18 -29.13 -8.62
N ALA A 66 1.01 -30.15 -8.72
CA ALA A 66 2.33 -30.01 -9.32
C ALA A 66 2.21 -29.46 -10.74
N GLY A 67 3.15 -28.59 -11.14
CA GLY A 67 3.15 -27.95 -12.45
C GLY A 67 2.25 -26.69 -12.57
N GLU A 68 1.35 -26.43 -11.61
CA GLU A 68 0.61 -25.16 -11.61
C GLU A 68 1.56 -23.98 -11.39
N THR A 69 1.30 -22.88 -12.08
CA THR A 69 2.16 -21.67 -12.03
C THR A 69 1.44 -20.52 -11.34
N LEU A 70 2.15 -19.89 -10.42
CA LEU A 70 1.76 -18.66 -9.75
C LEU A 70 2.56 -17.50 -10.31
N THR A 71 1.90 -16.32 -10.49
CA THR A 71 2.56 -15.05 -10.79
C THR A 71 2.63 -14.22 -9.53
N ILE A 72 3.83 -13.85 -9.11
CA ILE A 72 4.11 -13.10 -7.88
C ILE A 72 4.53 -11.67 -8.23
N CYS A 73 3.77 -10.68 -7.76
CA CYS A 73 4.05 -9.27 -7.97
C CYS A 73 4.33 -8.61 -6.62
N VAL A 74 5.59 -8.27 -6.36
CA VAL A 74 6.02 -7.66 -5.10
C VAL A 74 6.01 -6.14 -5.22
N GLY A 75 5.30 -5.46 -4.33
CA GLY A 75 5.13 -4.01 -4.34
C GLY A 75 6.41 -3.24 -4.03
N GLN A 76 6.58 -2.11 -4.69
CA GLN A 76 7.63 -1.13 -4.42
C GLN A 76 7.20 -0.19 -3.29
N GLN A 77 8.13 0.19 -2.43
CA GLN A 77 7.94 1.29 -1.48
C GLN A 77 7.54 2.56 -2.23
N GLY A 78 6.61 3.32 -1.66
CA GLY A 78 6.19 4.59 -2.21
C GLY A 78 7.38 5.53 -2.38
N ILE A 79 7.40 6.24 -3.51
CA ILE A 79 8.47 7.17 -3.83
C ILE A 79 8.14 8.50 -3.17
N GLY A 80 8.74 8.72 -2.01
CA GLY A 80 8.65 9.97 -1.27
C GLY A 80 9.63 11.03 -1.79
N ASN A 81 9.53 12.23 -1.26
CA ASN A 81 10.46 13.32 -1.52
C ASN A 81 11.13 13.79 -0.22
N VAL A 82 12.45 13.83 -0.22
CA VAL A 82 13.25 14.43 0.83
C VAL A 82 14.05 15.54 0.17
N GLY A 83 13.71 16.80 0.42
CA GLY A 83 14.43 17.95 -0.16
C GLY A 83 13.52 19.10 -0.63
N ALA A 84 14.04 19.98 -1.45
CA ALA A 84 13.38 21.20 -1.89
C ALA A 84 12.14 20.97 -2.78
N ILE A 85 11.21 21.91 -2.75
CA ILE A 85 10.02 22.02 -3.60
C ILE A 85 10.40 21.81 -5.08
N GLY A 86 9.62 21.00 -5.81
CA GLY A 86 9.74 20.86 -7.26
C GLY A 86 10.59 19.71 -7.75
N SER A 87 11.04 18.78 -6.91
CA SER A 87 11.72 17.58 -7.40
C SER A 87 10.72 16.63 -8.09
N GLY A 88 10.98 16.30 -9.36
CA GLY A 88 10.12 15.46 -10.21
C GLY A 88 9.86 14.03 -9.72
N ARG A 89 10.40 13.65 -8.55
CA ARG A 89 10.21 12.32 -7.95
C ARG A 89 8.77 12.03 -7.52
N LEU A 90 8.01 13.06 -7.14
CA LEU A 90 6.60 12.90 -6.76
C LEU A 90 5.72 12.46 -7.94
N ASN A 91 6.18 12.58 -9.18
CA ASN A 91 5.46 12.16 -10.37
C ASN A 91 5.58 10.65 -10.67
N ASN A 92 6.45 9.93 -9.99
CA ASN A 92 6.64 8.51 -10.22
C ASN A 92 5.68 7.68 -9.36
N ARG A 93 5.13 6.63 -9.95
CA ARG A 93 4.29 5.66 -9.24
C ARG A 93 5.13 4.47 -8.79
N ALA A 94 4.89 3.99 -7.58
CA ALA A 94 5.49 2.75 -7.13
C ALA A 94 4.91 1.54 -7.88
N PHE A 95 5.76 0.56 -8.20
CA PHE A 95 5.36 -0.67 -8.89
C PHE A 95 4.25 -1.43 -8.16
N ASN A 96 3.34 -2.01 -8.91
CA ASN A 96 2.17 -2.79 -8.50
C ASN A 96 1.11 -1.96 -7.76
N GLY A 97 0.66 -0.90 -8.41
CA GLY A 97 -0.52 -0.13 -8.02
C GLY A 97 -0.29 1.02 -7.06
N GLY A 98 0.97 1.37 -6.74
CA GLY A 98 1.26 2.59 -6.00
C GLY A 98 0.90 3.84 -6.78
N SER A 99 0.66 4.93 -6.08
CA SER A 99 0.28 6.22 -6.65
C SER A 99 1.44 7.20 -6.68
N LYS A 100 1.29 8.27 -7.44
CA LYS A 100 2.14 9.46 -7.34
C LYS A 100 2.02 10.09 -5.95
N ALA A 101 3.01 10.85 -5.55
CA ALA A 101 3.13 11.45 -4.21
C ALA A 101 3.11 10.41 -3.09
N GLY A 102 3.84 9.33 -3.26
CA GLY A 102 4.28 8.44 -2.20
C GLY A 102 3.38 7.25 -1.86
N GLY A 103 2.32 6.95 -2.58
CA GLY A 103 1.56 5.71 -2.33
C GLY A 103 2.41 4.47 -2.62
N GLY A 104 2.49 3.51 -1.68
CA GLY A 104 3.20 2.25 -1.84
C GLY A 104 2.46 1.27 -2.76
N GLY A 105 3.17 0.29 -3.33
CA GLY A 105 2.62 -0.78 -4.15
C GLY A 105 2.16 -1.99 -3.34
N ALA A 106 1.06 -2.63 -3.75
CA ALA A 106 0.61 -3.89 -3.18
C ALA A 106 1.59 -5.03 -3.45
N THR A 107 1.51 -6.09 -2.65
CA THR A 107 2.10 -7.38 -3.01
C THR A 107 0.99 -8.38 -3.20
N ASP A 108 0.98 -9.07 -4.33
CA ASP A 108 -0.05 -10.05 -4.64
C ASP A 108 0.51 -11.31 -5.32
N ILE A 109 -0.25 -12.40 -5.20
CA ILE A 109 -0.02 -13.64 -5.92
C ILE A 109 -1.25 -13.93 -6.76
N ARG A 110 -1.02 -14.24 -8.05
CA ARG A 110 -2.04 -14.48 -9.06
C ARG A 110 -2.00 -15.92 -9.53
N TYR A 111 -3.18 -16.46 -9.83
CA TYR A 111 -3.36 -17.82 -10.28
C TYR A 111 -4.09 -17.85 -11.62
N ARG A 112 -3.58 -18.66 -12.56
CA ARG A 112 -4.12 -18.81 -13.93
C ARG A 112 -4.19 -17.51 -14.74
N GLY A 113 -3.23 -16.62 -14.55
CA GLY A 113 -3.11 -15.38 -15.33
C GLY A 113 -2.40 -14.27 -14.59
N SER A 114 -2.06 -13.22 -15.34
CA SER A 114 -1.32 -12.06 -14.83
C SER A 114 -2.20 -10.82 -14.57
N GLY A 115 -3.50 -10.89 -14.83
CA GLY A 115 -4.44 -9.80 -14.61
C GLY A 115 -4.82 -9.58 -13.14
N LEU A 116 -5.34 -8.39 -12.82
CA LEU A 116 -5.81 -8.08 -11.46
C LEU A 116 -6.97 -8.96 -10.99
N GLY A 117 -7.78 -9.50 -11.91
CA GLY A 117 -8.83 -10.47 -11.62
C GLY A 117 -8.33 -11.86 -11.24
N ASN A 118 -7.05 -12.15 -11.43
CA ASN A 118 -6.45 -13.45 -11.11
C ASN A 118 -5.79 -13.49 -9.71
N ARG A 119 -5.85 -12.40 -8.94
CA ARG A 119 -5.26 -12.30 -7.61
C ARG A 119 -5.99 -13.18 -6.61
N ILE A 120 -5.28 -14.14 -6.02
CA ILE A 120 -5.83 -15.04 -4.97
C ILE A 120 -5.47 -14.56 -3.57
N ILE A 121 -4.40 -13.78 -3.43
CA ILE A 121 -4.01 -13.15 -2.17
C ILE A 121 -3.34 -11.80 -2.46
N VAL A 122 -3.70 -10.78 -1.68
CA VAL A 122 -3.19 -9.40 -1.79
C VAL A 122 -2.90 -8.87 -0.40
N ALA A 123 -1.73 -8.30 -0.21
CA ALA A 123 -1.43 -7.44 0.93
C ALA A 123 -1.45 -5.98 0.48
N GLY A 124 -2.27 -5.19 1.13
CA GLY A 124 -2.41 -3.79 0.86
C GLY A 124 -1.20 -2.96 1.29
N ALA A 125 -0.84 -1.94 0.50
CA ALA A 125 0.25 -1.02 0.80
C ALA A 125 -0.19 0.18 1.62
N GLY A 126 0.76 0.89 2.20
CA GLY A 126 0.53 2.15 2.90
C GLY A 126 0.36 3.33 1.96
N GLY A 127 -0.40 4.32 2.38
CA GLY A 127 -0.50 5.62 1.71
C GLY A 127 0.74 6.49 1.96
N GLY A 128 0.98 7.46 1.08
CA GLY A 128 2.08 8.41 1.21
C GLY A 128 1.85 9.44 2.32
N GLY A 129 2.91 9.90 2.95
CA GLY A 129 2.90 11.11 3.76
C GLY A 129 2.74 12.36 2.90
N ALA A 130 2.27 13.45 3.49
CA ALA A 130 2.26 14.77 2.89
C ALA A 130 3.04 15.74 3.78
N SER A 131 3.65 16.76 3.18
CA SER A 131 4.30 17.83 3.94
C SER A 131 3.47 19.10 3.84
N PRO A 132 2.96 19.61 4.93
CA PRO A 132 2.28 20.90 4.94
C PRO A 132 3.31 22.03 5.07
N GLU A 133 3.29 22.95 4.11
CA GLU A 133 4.36 23.97 3.97
C GLU A 133 4.16 25.30 4.71
N LEU A 134 2.99 25.68 5.14
CA LEU A 134 2.75 27.12 5.41
C LEU A 134 2.46 27.51 6.85
N CYS A 135 2.16 26.64 7.76
CA CYS A 135 1.80 27.02 9.13
C CYS A 135 2.41 26.09 10.18
N GLY A 136 3.70 26.22 10.40
CA GLY A 136 4.41 25.65 11.55
C GLY A 136 4.10 24.20 11.93
N TYR A 137 5.07 23.31 11.84
CA TYR A 137 5.08 21.96 12.43
C TYR A 137 3.83 21.09 12.31
N LEU A 138 3.39 20.82 11.11
CA LEU A 138 2.41 19.76 10.88
C LEU A 138 3.13 18.47 10.54
N SER A 139 2.82 17.39 11.22
CA SER A 139 3.19 16.05 10.83
C SER A 139 1.97 15.36 10.21
N SER A 140 2.15 14.79 9.03
CA SER A 140 1.14 13.94 8.41
C SER A 140 1.63 12.49 8.38
N ARG A 141 0.68 11.56 8.38
CA ARG A 141 0.98 10.15 8.20
C ARG A 141 0.00 9.55 7.20
N GLY A 142 0.54 8.82 6.26
CA GLY A 142 -0.25 7.95 5.40
C GLY A 142 -0.88 6.81 6.18
N GLY A 143 -2.09 6.42 5.82
CA GLY A 143 -2.79 5.29 6.43
C GLY A 143 -2.06 3.97 6.16
N HIS A 144 -2.12 3.05 7.13
CA HIS A 144 -1.56 1.71 6.98
C HIS A 144 -2.40 0.86 6.04
N GLY A 145 -1.73 0.05 5.23
CA GLY A 145 -2.36 -1.02 4.46
C GLY A 145 -2.70 -2.23 5.33
N GLY A 146 -3.65 -3.02 4.88
CA GLY A 146 -3.97 -4.31 5.48
C GLY A 146 -5.43 -4.49 5.91
N ASN A 147 -5.75 -5.69 6.38
CA ASN A 147 -7.11 -6.15 6.70
C ASN A 147 -8.08 -6.05 5.52
N ALA A 148 -9.38 -6.24 5.78
CA ALA A 148 -10.46 -6.03 4.79
C ALA A 148 -10.61 -4.55 4.39
N SER A 149 -10.10 -3.63 5.21
CA SER A 149 -10.04 -2.19 4.93
C SER A 149 -8.68 -1.62 5.30
N GLY A 150 -8.14 -0.77 4.45
CA GLY A 150 -7.00 0.07 4.78
C GLY A 150 -7.36 1.15 5.79
N GLU A 151 -6.36 1.72 6.42
CA GLU A 151 -6.51 2.85 7.34
C GLU A 151 -6.56 4.18 6.56
N GLY A 152 -7.34 5.15 7.04
CA GLY A 152 -7.25 6.52 6.56
C GLY A 152 -5.93 7.18 6.95
N GLY A 153 -5.49 8.17 6.19
CA GLY A 153 -4.37 9.02 6.57
C GLY A 153 -4.68 9.81 7.85
N THR A 154 -3.66 10.33 8.50
CA THR A 154 -3.81 11.19 9.68
C THR A 154 -3.00 12.47 9.51
N VAL A 155 -3.50 13.56 10.09
CA VAL A 155 -2.79 14.84 10.17
C VAL A 155 -2.84 15.30 11.63
N THR A 156 -1.70 15.63 12.19
CA THR A 156 -1.65 16.28 13.49
C THR A 156 -1.73 17.79 13.25
N ALA A 157 -2.89 18.36 13.44
CA ALA A 157 -3.09 19.80 13.32
C ALA A 157 -2.43 20.52 14.49
N GLY A 158 -1.39 21.27 14.22
CA GLY A 158 -0.76 22.17 15.17
C GLY A 158 -0.87 23.62 14.66
N CYS A 159 -2.06 24.19 14.61
CA CYS A 159 -2.22 25.63 14.44
C CYS A 159 -1.98 26.30 15.80
N THR A 160 -0.74 26.35 16.26
CA THR A 160 -0.37 27.14 17.44
C THR A 160 0.23 28.46 16.96
N GLY A 161 -0.61 29.47 16.91
CA GLY A 161 -0.18 30.87 16.91
C GLY A 161 0.33 31.42 15.58
N GLY A 162 -0.47 32.20 14.87
CA GLY A 162 0.01 33.21 13.93
C GLY A 162 -0.40 33.09 12.47
N CYS A 163 -0.96 31.97 12.01
CA CYS A 163 -1.52 31.89 10.67
C CYS A 163 -2.99 32.25 10.67
N VAL A 164 -3.28 33.54 10.77
CA VAL A 164 -4.63 34.05 10.71
C VAL A 164 -5.14 33.92 9.27
N GLY A 165 -6.11 33.05 9.06
CA GLY A 165 -6.90 32.97 7.83
C GLY A 165 -6.62 31.83 6.87
N TRP A 166 -5.69 30.89 7.12
CA TRP A 166 -5.29 29.86 6.15
C TRP A 166 -5.30 28.42 6.71
N CYS A 167 -6.07 28.14 7.74
CA CYS A 167 -6.32 26.76 8.17
C CYS A 167 -7.33 26.12 7.20
N TYR A 168 -6.83 25.51 6.12
CA TYR A 168 -7.68 24.72 5.24
C TYR A 168 -8.12 23.43 5.93
N ASP A 169 -9.35 23.03 5.66
CA ASP A 169 -9.93 21.76 6.09
C ASP A 169 -9.24 20.63 5.28
N TRP A 170 -8.13 20.12 5.81
CA TRP A 170 -7.30 19.12 5.15
C TRP A 170 -8.04 17.78 5.12
N LYS A 171 -8.61 17.44 3.98
CA LYS A 171 -9.22 16.13 3.79
C LYS A 171 -8.13 15.05 3.84
N ILE A 172 -8.22 14.19 4.84
CA ILE A 172 -7.40 12.97 4.93
C ILE A 172 -7.84 11.97 3.87
N GLY A 173 -6.90 11.22 3.30
CA GLY A 173 -7.21 10.15 2.36
C GLY A 173 -7.88 8.98 3.08
N SER A 174 -9.01 8.53 2.58
CA SER A 174 -9.69 7.34 3.13
C SER A 174 -9.02 6.05 2.66
N GLY A 175 -9.05 5.02 3.50
CA GLY A 175 -8.59 3.68 3.15
C GLY A 175 -9.48 3.02 2.08
N GLY A 176 -8.89 2.13 1.26
CA GLY A 176 -9.64 1.24 0.38
C GLY A 176 -10.25 0.08 1.16
N THR A 177 -11.35 -0.50 0.65
CA THR A 177 -12.01 -1.69 1.19
C THR A 177 -11.94 -2.85 0.19
N GLN A 178 -12.54 -4.01 0.49
CA GLN A 178 -12.63 -5.13 -0.46
C GLN A 178 -13.69 -4.92 -1.55
N SER A 179 -14.55 -3.93 -1.43
CA SER A 179 -15.63 -3.62 -2.38
C SER A 179 -15.56 -2.22 -2.97
N SER A 180 -14.76 -1.34 -2.38
CA SER A 180 -14.68 0.07 -2.80
C SER A 180 -13.33 0.71 -2.44
N GLY A 181 -13.00 1.76 -3.15
CA GLY A 181 -11.77 2.53 -2.97
C GLY A 181 -11.61 3.48 -4.14
N TYR A 182 -10.37 3.87 -4.44
CA TYR A 182 -10.12 4.67 -5.64
C TYR A 182 -10.30 3.83 -6.91
N SER A 183 -9.53 2.75 -7.03
CA SER A 183 -9.62 1.84 -8.17
C SER A 183 -9.18 0.43 -7.78
N LEU A 184 -9.61 -0.58 -8.53
CA LEU A 184 -9.13 -1.95 -8.36
C LEU A 184 -7.62 -2.00 -8.63
N GLY A 185 -6.87 -2.40 -7.63
CA GLY A 185 -5.41 -2.56 -7.72
C GLY A 185 -4.60 -1.30 -7.52
N GLN A 186 -5.16 -0.08 -7.64
CA GLN A 186 -4.39 1.14 -7.71
C GLN A 186 -4.87 2.21 -6.73
N GLY A 187 -3.93 2.87 -6.04
CA GLY A 187 -4.17 4.05 -5.22
C GLY A 187 -4.36 5.34 -6.03
N GLU A 188 -5.08 6.28 -5.47
CA GLU A 188 -5.31 7.61 -6.06
C GLU A 188 -4.04 8.44 -6.02
N ASP A 189 -3.69 9.06 -7.15
CA ASP A 189 -2.55 9.97 -7.23
C ASP A 189 -2.71 11.15 -6.28
N GLY A 190 -1.70 11.39 -5.47
CA GLY A 190 -1.63 12.58 -4.66
C GLY A 190 -1.42 13.84 -5.52
N VAL A 191 -1.62 14.99 -4.90
CA VAL A 191 -1.37 16.28 -5.55
C VAL A 191 0.12 16.56 -5.48
N THR A 192 0.76 16.68 -6.64
CA THR A 192 2.19 16.95 -6.74
C THR A 192 2.50 18.44 -6.77
N ASN A 193 1.52 19.25 -7.17
CA ASN A 193 1.60 20.71 -7.19
C ASN A 193 0.18 21.25 -7.38
N ASP A 194 -0.53 21.61 -6.32
CA ASP A 194 -1.75 22.38 -6.47
C ASP A 194 -1.41 23.86 -6.69
N SER A 195 -2.41 24.66 -7.02
CA SER A 195 -2.26 26.10 -7.24
C SER A 195 -1.70 26.86 -6.01
N ASN A 196 -1.59 26.19 -4.86
CA ASN A 196 -1.07 26.72 -3.60
C ASN A 196 0.27 26.08 -3.19
N GLY A 197 0.88 25.23 -4.05
CA GLY A 197 2.21 24.66 -3.83
C GLY A 197 2.26 23.50 -2.82
N GLN A 198 1.13 22.89 -2.45
CA GLN A 198 1.09 21.90 -1.37
C GLN A 198 0.92 20.46 -1.89
N PRO A 199 1.90 19.58 -1.69
CA PRO A 199 1.78 18.18 -2.07
C PRO A 199 0.89 17.41 -1.09
N GLY A 200 -0.17 16.80 -1.61
CA GLY A 200 -0.99 15.82 -0.88
C GLY A 200 -0.45 14.40 -1.04
N GLY A 201 -0.47 13.59 0.02
CA GLY A 201 -0.07 12.19 -0.03
C GLY A 201 -0.98 11.34 -0.91
N GLY A 202 -0.39 10.48 -1.73
CA GLY A 202 -1.11 9.56 -2.59
C GLY A 202 -1.58 8.30 -1.85
N GLY A 203 -2.66 7.69 -2.32
CA GLY A 203 -3.18 6.44 -1.77
C GLY A 203 -2.30 5.23 -2.08
N GLY A 204 -2.23 4.24 -1.20
CA GLY A 204 -1.54 2.97 -1.43
C GLY A 204 -2.29 2.07 -2.41
N GLY A 205 -1.57 1.16 -3.10
CA GLY A 205 -2.14 0.10 -3.93
C GLY A 205 -2.62 -1.10 -3.10
N GLY A 206 -3.64 -1.83 -3.54
CA GLY A 206 -4.19 -2.98 -2.83
C GLY A 206 -5.23 -3.76 -3.64
N TYR A 207 -6.14 -4.46 -2.96
CA TYR A 207 -7.29 -5.03 -3.67
C TYR A 207 -8.12 -3.88 -4.28
N TYR A 208 -8.56 -2.94 -3.44
CA TYR A 208 -8.91 -1.60 -3.88
C TYR A 208 -7.93 -0.60 -3.25
N GLY A 209 -7.51 0.39 -4.02
CA GLY A 209 -6.56 1.40 -3.58
C GLY A 209 -7.15 2.42 -2.63
N GLY A 210 -6.29 3.02 -1.79
CA GLY A 210 -6.63 4.15 -0.94
C GLY A 210 -6.79 5.46 -1.74
N ARG A 211 -7.43 6.44 -1.12
CA ARG A 211 -7.60 7.78 -1.69
C ARG A 211 -6.50 8.72 -1.25
N LYS A 212 -6.26 9.75 -2.06
CA LYS A 212 -5.33 10.84 -1.75
C LYS A 212 -5.85 11.73 -0.60
N GLY A 213 -4.94 12.43 0.05
CA GLY A 213 -5.28 13.41 1.10
C GLY A 213 -4.06 14.06 1.70
N ALA A 214 -4.23 14.87 2.75
CA ALA A 214 -3.13 15.43 3.53
C ALA A 214 -2.25 14.36 4.21
N GLY A 215 -2.75 13.14 4.31
CA GLY A 215 -2.05 11.87 4.40
C GLY A 215 -2.84 10.91 3.53
N GLY A 216 -2.21 10.25 2.57
CA GLY A 216 -2.87 9.30 1.68
C GLY A 216 -3.44 8.11 2.45
N GLY A 217 -4.59 7.58 2.04
CA GLY A 217 -5.18 6.38 2.63
C GLY A 217 -4.38 5.11 2.29
N GLY A 218 -4.27 4.18 3.23
CA GLY A 218 -3.81 2.82 2.98
C GLY A 218 -4.86 2.03 2.20
N CYS A 219 -4.53 0.83 1.77
CA CYS A 219 -5.43 0.03 0.95
C CYS A 219 -5.76 -1.33 1.56
N SER A 220 -6.79 -1.97 1.03
CA SER A 220 -7.28 -3.25 1.53
C SER A 220 -6.41 -4.42 1.07
N SER A 221 -6.32 -5.42 1.94
CA SER A 221 -5.88 -6.77 1.62
C SER A 221 -7.03 -7.64 1.12
N PHE A 222 -6.72 -8.75 0.48
CA PHE A 222 -7.69 -9.72 -0.02
C PHE A 222 -7.11 -11.14 0.09
N ILE A 223 -7.97 -12.11 0.43
CA ILE A 223 -7.64 -13.52 0.39
C ILE A 223 -8.85 -14.24 -0.21
N SER A 224 -8.64 -14.94 -1.32
CA SER A 224 -9.70 -15.64 -2.04
C SER A 224 -10.34 -16.73 -1.16
N GLY A 225 -11.67 -16.75 -1.12
CA GLY A 225 -12.43 -17.68 -0.27
C GLY A 225 -12.52 -17.27 1.20
N TYR A 226 -11.93 -16.13 1.60
CA TYR A 226 -12.01 -15.62 2.95
C TYR A 226 -12.61 -14.22 2.99
N SER A 227 -13.66 -14.04 3.77
CA SER A 227 -14.31 -12.74 3.97
C SER A 227 -14.39 -12.41 5.45
N ALA A 228 -13.87 -11.25 5.81
CA ALA A 228 -14.23 -10.60 7.07
C ALA A 228 -15.45 -9.72 6.77
N GLY A 229 -16.65 -10.29 6.86
CA GLY A 229 -17.89 -9.53 6.66
C GLY A 229 -18.73 -9.88 5.43
N GLY A 230 -18.61 -11.09 4.89
CA GLY A 230 -19.68 -11.68 4.08
C GLY A 230 -19.62 -11.59 2.56
N CYS A 231 -18.55 -11.13 1.93
CA CYS A 231 -18.43 -11.15 0.47
C CYS A 231 -17.09 -11.72 0.04
N SER A 232 -17.00 -13.03 -0.15
CA SER A 232 -15.84 -13.60 -0.85
C SER A 232 -16.31 -14.25 -2.15
N THR A 233 -15.98 -13.64 -3.26
CA THR A 233 -15.92 -14.35 -4.53
C THR A 233 -14.57 -15.07 -4.57
N ALA A 234 -14.60 -16.41 -4.52
CA ALA A 234 -13.40 -17.19 -4.72
C ALA A 234 -12.86 -16.95 -6.13
N GLN A 235 -11.66 -16.39 -6.25
CA GLN A 235 -11.00 -16.16 -7.54
C GLN A 235 -10.16 -17.40 -7.90
N GLY A 236 -10.82 -18.42 -8.41
CA GLY A 236 -10.18 -19.64 -8.93
C GLY A 236 -9.70 -20.64 -7.89
N LYS A 237 -9.19 -20.23 -6.73
CA LYS A 237 -8.77 -21.08 -5.59
C LYS A 237 -9.20 -20.41 -4.29
N ALA A 238 -9.83 -21.16 -3.38
CA ALA A 238 -10.17 -20.70 -2.04
C ALA A 238 -9.09 -21.09 -1.03
N SER A 239 -8.80 -20.19 -0.08
CA SER A 239 -7.95 -20.49 1.07
C SER A 239 -8.71 -21.31 2.12
N ILE A 240 -8.05 -22.29 2.70
CA ILE A 240 -8.60 -23.10 3.81
C ILE A 240 -8.27 -22.52 5.20
N SER A 241 -7.31 -21.62 5.29
CA SER A 241 -6.91 -20.91 6.50
C SER A 241 -6.36 -19.55 6.14
N SER A 242 -6.76 -18.51 6.85
CA SER A 242 -6.44 -17.13 6.47
C SER A 242 -6.22 -16.25 7.69
N SER A 243 -5.29 -15.31 7.57
CA SER A 243 -5.10 -14.22 8.52
C SER A 243 -4.48 -13.00 7.84
N TRP A 244 -4.67 -11.84 8.44
CA TRP A 244 -4.06 -10.58 8.02
C TRP A 244 -3.71 -9.68 9.19
N THR A 245 -2.78 -8.76 8.96
CA THR A 245 -2.35 -7.76 9.93
C THR A 245 -2.14 -6.42 9.22
N ARG A 246 -2.63 -5.34 9.85
CA ARG A 246 -2.43 -3.98 9.35
C ARG A 246 -1.06 -3.46 9.77
N GLY A 247 -0.41 -2.68 8.90
CA GLY A 247 0.81 -1.97 9.24
C GLY A 247 1.98 -2.86 9.67
N ALA A 248 2.15 -4.00 8.99
CA ALA A 248 3.10 -5.05 9.38
C ALA A 248 4.50 -4.89 8.76
N ARG A 249 4.68 -4.00 7.76
CA ARG A 249 5.94 -3.93 7.01
C ARG A 249 6.34 -2.52 6.63
N SER A 250 7.64 -2.22 6.82
CA SER A 250 8.35 -1.05 6.27
C SER A 250 9.12 -1.44 4.99
N GLY A 251 9.44 -0.44 4.17
CA GLY A 251 10.19 -0.63 2.92
C GLY A 251 9.37 -1.28 1.81
N ASN A 252 10.05 -1.98 0.90
CA ASN A 252 9.41 -2.73 -0.18
C ASN A 252 8.60 -3.91 0.36
N GLY A 253 7.60 -4.35 -0.42
CA GLY A 253 6.84 -5.54 -0.13
C GLY A 253 7.69 -6.82 -0.10
N GLN A 254 7.05 -7.94 0.19
CA GLN A 254 7.64 -9.27 0.16
C GLN A 254 6.57 -10.32 -0.09
N ALA A 255 6.94 -11.45 -0.68
CA ALA A 255 6.11 -12.65 -0.69
C ALA A 255 6.91 -13.87 -0.25
N LYS A 256 6.22 -14.87 0.34
CA LYS A 256 6.77 -16.17 0.67
C LYS A 256 5.80 -17.26 0.27
N ILE A 257 6.34 -18.36 -0.25
CA ILE A 257 5.61 -19.58 -0.58
C ILE A 257 6.27 -20.72 0.15
N LYS A 258 5.49 -21.44 0.98
CA LYS A 258 5.98 -22.61 1.72
C LYS A 258 5.12 -23.83 1.41
N PHE A 259 5.74 -24.91 0.97
CA PHE A 259 5.08 -26.21 0.79
C PHE A 259 4.85 -26.89 2.15
N CYS A 260 3.64 -27.34 2.42
CA CYS A 260 3.21 -27.92 3.68
C CYS A 260 2.96 -29.45 3.59
N GLY A 261 3.06 -30.02 2.39
CA GLY A 261 2.76 -31.44 2.17
C GLY A 261 1.27 -31.71 1.98
N SER A 262 0.83 -32.90 2.42
CA SER A 262 -0.58 -33.32 2.32
C SER A 262 -1.48 -32.76 3.44
N GLY A 263 -0.91 -32.15 4.46
CA GLY A 263 -1.62 -31.50 5.57
C GLY A 263 -1.56 -29.98 5.50
N ALA A 264 -2.56 -29.30 6.08
CA ALA A 264 -2.51 -27.84 6.24
C ALA A 264 -1.35 -27.42 7.16
N CYS A 265 -0.65 -26.32 6.83
CA CYS A 265 0.44 -25.81 7.67
C CYS A 265 -0.07 -25.32 9.04
#